data_7c2cee6e765a6af3394c97e8cb114221
#
_entry.id   7c2cee6e765a6af3394c97e8cb114221
#
_cell.length_a   1.000
_cell.length_b   1.000
_cell.length_c   1.000
_cell.angle_alpha   90.00
_cell.angle_beta   90.00
_cell.angle_gamma   90.00
#
_symmetry.space_group_name_H-M   'P 1'
#
loop_
_entity.id
_entity.type
_entity.pdbx_description
1 polymer ?
#
loop_
_entity_poly.entity_id
_entity_poly.type
_entity_poly.pdbx_seq_one_letter_code
_entity_poly.pdbx_strand_id
1 'polypeptide(L)' 'GSESFKEGDKVKVLNAVTYDGKSFKTYYDTYDVIQVSGDRVVIGVGTTITAAVAAKNLRKA' A
#
# COMPACT_ATOMS: atom_id res chain seq x y z
N GLY A 1 16.05 -2.72 7.41
CA GLY A 1 14.87 -2.80 8.25
C GLY A 1 13.61 -2.45 7.48
N SER A 2 12.47 -2.68 8.10
CA SER A 2 11.21 -2.37 7.45
C SER A 2 10.96 -0.87 7.48
N GLU A 3 10.35 -0.37 6.42
CA GLU A 3 10.00 1.03 6.34
C GLU A 3 8.73 1.29 7.13
N SER A 4 8.65 2.47 7.73
CA SER A 4 7.44 2.93 8.40
C SER A 4 6.64 3.78 7.44
N PHE A 5 5.34 3.53 7.38
CA PHE A 5 4.43 4.28 6.54
C PHE A 5 3.42 5.02 7.40
N LYS A 6 2.90 6.11 6.88
CA LYS A 6 1.87 6.88 7.58
C LYS A 6 0.94 7.50 6.54
N GLU A 7 -0.20 7.97 7.00
CA GLU A 7 -1.19 8.58 6.13
C GLU A 7 -0.58 9.74 5.37
N GLY A 8 -0.88 9.80 4.08
CA GLY A 8 -0.37 10.83 3.20
C GLY A 8 0.94 10.49 2.51
N ASP A 9 1.60 9.41 2.91
CA ASP A 9 2.82 8.97 2.23
C ASP A 9 2.49 8.41 0.85
N LYS A 10 3.46 8.49 -0.04
CA LYS A 10 3.34 7.85 -1.36
C LYS A 10 4.20 6.61 -1.38
N VAL A 11 3.65 5.55 -1.94
CA VAL A 11 4.32 4.24 -1.95
C VAL A 11 4.23 3.60 -3.32
N LYS A 12 5.15 2.69 -3.57
CA LYS A 12 5.12 1.81 -4.74
C LYS A 12 4.82 0.40 -4.28
N VAL A 13 4.05 -0.33 -5.08
CA VAL A 13 3.70 -1.71 -4.78
C VAL A 13 4.79 -2.61 -5.34
N LEU A 14 5.46 -3.33 -4.47
CA LEU A 14 6.50 -4.28 -4.86
C LEU A 14 5.89 -5.61 -5.28
N ASN A 15 4.82 -6.00 -4.60
CA ASN A 15 4.14 -7.26 -4.86
C ASN A 15 2.65 -7.02 -4.72
N ALA A 16 1.92 -7.20 -5.81
CA ALA A 16 0.50 -6.89 -5.88
C ALA A 16 -0.35 -7.98 -5.22
N VAL A 17 -0.19 -8.10 -3.91
CA VAL A 17 -0.94 -9.06 -3.10
C VAL A 17 -1.51 -8.34 -1.91
N THR A 18 -2.81 -8.54 -1.67
CA THR A 18 -3.46 -7.91 -0.52
C THR A 18 -2.95 -8.52 0.79
N TYR A 19 -3.30 -7.88 1.88
CA TYR A 19 -2.91 -8.35 3.20
C TYR A 19 -3.44 -9.77 3.47
N ASP A 20 -4.57 -10.11 2.85
CA ASP A 20 -5.18 -11.45 2.97
C ASP A 20 -4.53 -12.48 2.04
N GLY A 21 -3.62 -12.07 1.17
CA GLY A 21 -2.93 -12.97 0.27
C GLY A 21 -3.55 -13.10 -1.11
N LYS A 22 -4.49 -12.24 -1.44
CA LYS A 22 -5.13 -12.25 -2.77
C LYS A 22 -4.39 -11.31 -3.70
N SER A 23 -4.16 -11.74 -4.93
CA SER A 23 -3.53 -10.88 -5.93
C SER A 23 -4.50 -9.82 -6.44
N PHE A 24 -3.97 -8.68 -6.81
CA PHE A 24 -4.76 -7.62 -7.41
C PHE A 24 -3.95 -6.92 -8.48
N LYS A 25 -4.61 -6.14 -9.33
CA LYS A 25 -3.95 -5.40 -10.38
C LYS A 25 -3.60 -4.00 -9.91
N THR A 26 -2.42 -3.54 -10.31
CA THR A 26 -2.01 -2.16 -10.09
C THR A 26 -2.17 -1.39 -11.40
N TYR A 27 -2.73 -0.20 -11.30
CA TYR A 27 -2.97 0.66 -12.47
C TYR A 27 -2.10 1.91 -12.46
N TYR A 28 -1.40 2.16 -11.36
CA TYR A 28 -0.59 3.35 -11.17
C TYR A 28 0.77 2.98 -10.64
N ASP A 29 1.76 3.82 -10.92
CA ASP A 29 3.12 3.61 -10.42
C ASP A 29 3.23 3.86 -8.93
N THR A 30 2.44 4.81 -8.43
CA THR A 30 2.45 5.16 -7.01
C THR A 30 1.03 5.22 -6.47
N TYR A 31 0.93 4.98 -5.19
CA TYR A 31 -0.34 5.05 -4.46
C TYR A 31 -0.17 5.89 -3.22
N ASP A 32 -1.27 6.47 -2.73
CA ASP A 32 -1.28 7.21 -1.49
C ASP A 32 -1.62 6.27 -0.35
N VAL A 33 -0.94 6.45 0.78
CA VAL A 33 -1.28 5.72 1.99
C VAL A 33 -2.51 6.37 2.62
N ILE A 34 -3.58 5.60 2.72
CA ILE A 34 -4.85 6.08 3.28
C ILE A 34 -4.87 5.87 4.78
N GLN A 35 -4.41 4.69 5.23
CA GLN A 35 -4.43 4.34 6.63
C GLN A 35 -3.38 3.28 6.91
N VAL A 36 -2.82 3.30 8.11
CA VAL A 36 -1.82 2.31 8.52
C VAL A 36 -2.27 1.72 9.86
N SER A 37 -2.23 0.42 9.95
CA SER A 37 -2.52 -0.30 11.18
C SER A 37 -1.49 -1.42 11.33
N GLY A 38 -0.44 -1.17 12.10
CA GLY A 38 0.67 -2.10 12.21
C GLY A 38 1.30 -2.36 10.86
N ASP A 39 1.29 -3.62 10.43
CA ASP A 39 1.83 -4.02 9.13
C ASP A 39 0.84 -3.86 7.98
N ARG A 40 -0.41 -3.55 8.29
CA ARG A 40 -1.45 -3.44 7.30
C ARG A 40 -1.57 -2.00 6.83
N VAL A 41 -1.27 -1.78 5.57
CA VAL A 41 -1.29 -0.44 4.98
C VAL A 41 -2.39 -0.40 3.92
N VAL A 42 -3.33 0.52 4.11
CA VAL A 42 -4.40 0.73 3.13
C VAL A 42 -3.93 1.78 2.14
N ILE A 43 -3.93 1.42 0.88
CA ILE A 43 -3.46 2.30 -0.19
C ILE A 43 -4.59 2.59 -1.17
N GLY A 44 -4.47 3.74 -1.84
CA GLY A 44 -5.45 4.13 -2.83
C GLY A 44 -4.99 5.33 -3.63
N VAL A 45 -5.88 5.83 -4.47
CA VAL A 45 -5.60 7.00 -5.31
C VAL A 45 -6.72 8.01 -5.06
N GLY A 46 -6.34 9.21 -4.64
CA GLY A 46 -7.30 10.25 -4.30
C GLY A 46 -8.18 9.79 -3.14
N THR A 47 -9.48 9.72 -3.37
CA THR A 47 -10.43 9.27 -2.37
C THR A 47 -10.81 7.79 -2.53
N THR A 48 -10.26 7.12 -3.54
CA THR A 48 -10.59 5.74 -3.85
C THR A 48 -9.60 4.79 -3.20
N ILE A 49 -10.10 3.86 -2.39
CA ILE A 49 -9.27 2.83 -1.76
C ILE A 49 -9.04 1.71 -2.77
N THR A 50 -7.77 1.34 -2.97
CA THR A 50 -7.41 0.26 -3.87
C THR A 50 -7.36 -1.08 -3.14
N ALA A 51 -6.57 -1.17 -2.07
CA ALA A 51 -6.40 -2.43 -1.34
C ALA A 51 -5.66 -2.16 -0.03
N ALA A 52 -5.74 -3.14 0.86
CA ALA A 52 -4.89 -3.18 2.04
C ALA A 52 -3.75 -4.14 1.74
N VAL A 53 -2.51 -3.72 1.95
CA VAL A 53 -1.32 -4.47 1.58
C VAL A 53 -0.37 -4.52 2.77
N ALA A 54 0.33 -5.63 2.92
CA ALA A 54 1.34 -5.73 3.96
C ALA A 54 2.48 -4.74 3.68
N ALA A 55 3.00 -4.12 4.73
CA ALA A 55 4.05 -3.11 4.58
C ALA A 55 5.28 -3.65 3.85
N LYS A 56 5.59 -4.93 4.02
CA LYS A 56 6.74 -5.55 3.37
C LYS A 56 6.61 -5.59 1.84
N ASN A 57 5.41 -5.45 1.32
CA ASN A 57 5.14 -5.46 -0.12
C ASN A 57 5.10 -4.06 -0.71
N LEU A 58 5.44 -3.07 0.07
CA LEU A 58 5.45 -1.67 -0.34
C LEU A 58 6.81 -1.04 -0.07
N ARG A 59 7.08 0.03 -0.80
CA ARG A 59 8.24 0.87 -0.53
C ARG A 59 7.85 2.32 -0.75
N LYS A 60 8.56 3.22 -0.10
CA LYS A 60 8.30 4.65 -0.32
C LYS A 60 8.71 5.04 -1.73
N ALA A 61 7.85 5.82 -2.35
CA ALA A 61 8.13 6.33 -3.69
C ALA A 61 9.15 7.46 -3.66
#